data_625abab60279ed3ff6683e8e41258ac9
#
_entry.id   625abab60279ed3ff6683e8e41258ac9
#
_cell.length_a   1.000
_cell.length_b   1.000
_cell.length_c   1.000
_cell.angle_alpha   90.00
_cell.angle_beta   90.00
_cell.angle_gamma   90.00
#
_symmetry.space_group_name_H-M   'P 1'
#
loop_
_entity.id
_entity.type
_entity.pdbx_description
1 polymer ?
#
loop_
_entity_poly.entity_id
_entity_poly.type
_entity_poly.pdbx_seq_one_letter_code
_entity_poly.pdbx_strand_id
1 'polypeptide(L)'
;MQLFYLPGINLSESFGAGNVYLSMPPEESLHAARVLRLKPGDHLSVTDGTGSIALAVVEDPNPKCCEIRIVSVDKSTGKGYSLHIAVAPTKNAARFEWFLEKATEFGIQEITPVYCDHSERQKIRTERLEKVVVAAMKQSLGSFLPVIHEPADLKKVIQSHAGQPNCFIAWVDDGPRPHLKDVCIPGKDVLVLIGPEGDFSPAEITLALNNG
;
A
#
# COMPACT_ATOMS: atom_id res chain seq x y z
N MET A 1 -2.04 -17.59 -12.08
CA MET A 1 -3.10 -16.82 -12.74
C MET A 1 -2.75 -15.35 -12.58
N GLN A 2 -2.93 -14.51 -13.60
CA GLN A 2 -2.56 -13.09 -13.54
C GLN A 2 -3.64 -12.30 -12.78
N LEU A 3 -3.22 -11.41 -11.86
CA LEU A 3 -4.11 -10.52 -11.12
C LEU A 3 -4.15 -9.14 -11.79
N PHE A 4 -5.36 -8.61 -11.99
CA PHE A 4 -5.62 -7.26 -12.52
C PHE A 4 -6.23 -6.39 -11.44
N TYR A 5 -6.01 -5.08 -11.51
CA TYR A 5 -6.53 -4.13 -10.53
C TYR A 5 -7.65 -3.27 -11.12
N LEU A 6 -8.78 -3.23 -10.41
CA LEU A 6 -9.98 -2.46 -10.79
C LEU A 6 -10.23 -1.36 -9.74
N PRO A 7 -9.63 -0.18 -9.88
CA PRO A 7 -9.81 0.92 -8.93
C PRO A 7 -11.25 1.46 -8.92
N GLY A 8 -11.71 1.86 -7.72
CA GLY A 8 -13.02 2.51 -7.55
C GLY A 8 -14.25 1.60 -7.67
N ILE A 9 -14.04 0.29 -7.74
CA ILE A 9 -15.10 -0.72 -7.76
C ILE A 9 -15.08 -1.48 -6.43
N ASN A 10 -16.25 -1.71 -5.83
CA ASN A 10 -16.39 -2.66 -4.73
C ASN A 10 -16.91 -3.98 -5.29
N LEU A 11 -16.01 -4.95 -5.47
CA LEU A 11 -16.34 -6.23 -6.10
C LEU A 11 -17.38 -7.02 -5.29
N SER A 12 -17.30 -7.01 -3.96
CA SER A 12 -18.21 -7.77 -3.11
C SER A 12 -19.62 -7.21 -3.11
N GLU A 13 -19.79 -5.89 -3.16
CA GLU A 13 -21.10 -5.25 -3.27
C GLU A 13 -21.70 -5.44 -4.67
N SER A 14 -20.89 -5.27 -5.70
CA SER A 14 -21.32 -5.39 -7.08
C SER A 14 -21.81 -6.80 -7.39
N PHE A 15 -21.12 -7.84 -6.92
CA PHE A 15 -21.48 -9.24 -7.19
C PHE A 15 -22.79 -9.68 -6.51
N GLY A 16 -23.15 -9.07 -5.39
CA GLY A 16 -24.43 -9.34 -4.70
C GLY A 16 -25.69 -9.00 -5.52
N ALA A 17 -25.56 -8.21 -6.59
CA ALA A 17 -26.64 -7.78 -7.47
C ALA A 17 -26.94 -8.73 -8.67
N GLY A 18 -26.21 -9.83 -8.82
CA GLY A 18 -26.39 -10.82 -9.90
C GLY A 18 -25.26 -10.83 -10.93
N ASN A 19 -25.54 -11.21 -12.18
CA ASN A 19 -24.53 -11.24 -13.24
C ASN A 19 -23.87 -9.87 -13.43
N VAL A 20 -22.60 -9.75 -13.06
CA VAL A 20 -21.86 -8.50 -13.10
C VAL A 20 -20.90 -8.50 -14.29
N TYR A 21 -21.10 -7.54 -15.17
CA TYR A 21 -20.18 -7.23 -16.27
C TYR A 21 -19.43 -5.95 -15.91
N LEU A 22 -18.13 -5.97 -16.05
CA LEU A 22 -17.25 -4.84 -15.73
C LEU A 22 -16.32 -4.55 -16.89
N SER A 23 -16.04 -3.26 -17.08
CA SER A 23 -15.02 -2.81 -18.02
C SER A 23 -13.70 -2.57 -17.28
N MET A 24 -12.62 -3.15 -17.76
CA MET A 24 -11.30 -2.97 -17.18
C MET A 24 -10.71 -1.58 -17.55
N PRO A 25 -9.90 -0.98 -16.70
CA PRO A 25 -9.15 0.24 -17.03
C PRO A 25 -8.30 0.07 -18.29
N PRO A 26 -8.01 1.15 -19.04
CA PRO A 26 -7.28 1.07 -20.31
C PRO A 26 -5.91 0.38 -20.21
N GLU A 27 -5.13 0.64 -19.13
CA GLU A 27 -3.82 0.00 -18.90
C GLU A 27 -3.97 -1.51 -18.69
N GLU A 28 -4.96 -1.93 -17.92
CA GLU A 28 -5.25 -3.34 -17.65
C GLU A 28 -5.82 -4.04 -18.89
N SER A 29 -6.70 -3.35 -19.64
CA SER A 29 -7.25 -3.84 -20.91
C SER A 29 -6.15 -4.06 -21.95
N LEU A 30 -5.22 -3.14 -22.07
CA LEU A 30 -4.07 -3.24 -22.97
C LEU A 30 -3.19 -4.45 -22.59
N HIS A 31 -2.93 -4.64 -21.29
CA HIS A 31 -2.16 -5.77 -20.78
C HIS A 31 -2.86 -7.10 -21.10
N ALA A 32 -4.15 -7.23 -20.81
CA ALA A 32 -4.94 -8.42 -21.09
C ALA A 32 -4.93 -8.79 -22.58
N ALA A 33 -5.24 -7.81 -23.45
CA ALA A 33 -5.43 -8.06 -24.87
C ALA A 33 -4.11 -8.18 -25.67
N ARG A 34 -3.10 -7.35 -25.37
CA ARG A 34 -1.86 -7.28 -26.18
C ARG A 34 -0.69 -8.05 -25.60
N VAL A 35 -0.54 -8.05 -24.28
CA VAL A 35 0.59 -8.73 -23.62
C VAL A 35 0.23 -10.19 -23.39
N LEU A 36 -0.87 -10.46 -22.70
CA LEU A 36 -1.31 -11.82 -22.40
C LEU A 36 -2.12 -12.45 -23.54
N ARG A 37 -2.64 -11.67 -24.48
CA ARG A 37 -3.42 -12.09 -25.63
C ARG A 37 -4.61 -12.97 -25.26
N LEU A 38 -5.29 -12.57 -24.18
CA LEU A 38 -6.49 -13.25 -23.71
C LEU A 38 -7.59 -13.21 -24.78
N LYS A 39 -8.39 -14.29 -24.81
CA LYS A 39 -9.51 -14.46 -25.75
C LYS A 39 -10.83 -14.52 -24.98
N PRO A 40 -11.97 -14.32 -25.67
CA PRO A 40 -13.27 -14.59 -25.07
C PRO A 40 -13.33 -16.00 -24.48
N GLY A 41 -13.79 -16.12 -23.24
CA GLY A 41 -13.85 -17.36 -22.46
C GLY A 41 -12.62 -17.63 -21.58
N ASP A 42 -11.52 -16.91 -21.75
CA ASP A 42 -10.36 -17.07 -20.87
C ASP A 42 -10.65 -16.53 -19.47
N HIS A 43 -10.05 -17.17 -18.45
CA HIS A 43 -10.21 -16.79 -17.06
C HIS A 43 -9.06 -15.90 -16.60
N LEU A 44 -9.41 -14.95 -15.74
CA LEU A 44 -8.46 -14.06 -15.07
C LEU A 44 -8.92 -13.75 -13.62
N SER A 45 -8.01 -13.25 -12.80
CA SER A 45 -8.35 -12.74 -11.47
C SER A 45 -8.32 -11.23 -11.47
N VAL A 46 -9.25 -10.61 -10.74
CA VAL A 46 -9.29 -9.17 -10.53
C VAL A 46 -9.39 -8.86 -9.04
N THR A 47 -8.82 -7.73 -8.61
CA THR A 47 -8.96 -7.21 -7.24
C THR A 47 -9.40 -5.76 -7.27
N ASP A 48 -10.17 -5.36 -6.26
CA ASP A 48 -10.53 -3.96 -5.99
C ASP A 48 -9.51 -3.23 -5.10
N GLY A 49 -8.53 -3.97 -4.53
CA GLY A 49 -7.55 -3.43 -3.59
C GLY A 49 -8.10 -3.17 -2.19
N THR A 50 -9.35 -3.55 -1.91
CA THR A 50 -10.03 -3.33 -0.62
C THR A 50 -10.34 -4.64 0.13
N GLY A 51 -9.72 -5.74 -0.31
CA GLY A 51 -9.84 -7.05 0.31
C GLY A 51 -10.59 -8.09 -0.52
N SER A 52 -11.11 -7.72 -1.70
CA SER A 52 -11.81 -8.67 -2.57
C SER A 52 -10.92 -9.11 -3.73
N ILE A 53 -10.98 -10.41 -4.04
CA ILE A 53 -10.46 -10.99 -5.28
C ILE A 53 -11.61 -11.71 -5.97
N ALA A 54 -11.80 -11.43 -7.25
CA ALA A 54 -12.81 -12.09 -8.05
C ALA A 54 -12.18 -12.93 -9.17
N LEU A 55 -12.79 -14.09 -9.44
CA LEU A 55 -12.59 -14.82 -10.68
C LEU A 55 -13.51 -14.24 -11.74
N ALA A 56 -12.97 -13.94 -12.90
CA ALA A 56 -13.71 -13.40 -14.03
C ALA A 56 -13.41 -14.14 -15.33
N VAL A 57 -14.31 -14.00 -16.29
CA VAL A 57 -14.19 -14.51 -17.66
C VAL A 57 -14.14 -13.32 -18.61
N VAL A 58 -13.24 -13.36 -19.57
CA VAL A 58 -13.15 -12.36 -20.64
C VAL A 58 -14.34 -12.54 -21.58
N GLU A 59 -15.11 -11.49 -21.80
CA GLU A 59 -16.21 -11.45 -22.76
C GLU A 59 -15.78 -10.76 -24.07
N ASP A 60 -15.16 -9.58 -23.97
CA ASP A 60 -14.56 -8.87 -25.12
C ASP A 60 -13.15 -8.39 -24.78
N PRO A 61 -12.09 -8.93 -25.41
CA PRO A 61 -10.69 -8.55 -25.17
C PRO A 61 -10.29 -7.26 -25.93
N ASN A 62 -11.12 -6.22 -25.87
CA ASN A 62 -10.82 -4.93 -26.49
C ASN A 62 -9.65 -4.26 -25.75
N PRO A 63 -8.54 -3.89 -26.44
CA PRO A 63 -7.35 -3.32 -25.78
C PRO A 63 -7.57 -1.93 -25.17
N LYS A 64 -8.67 -1.26 -25.46
CA LYS A 64 -9.03 0.02 -24.85
C LYS A 64 -10.01 -0.13 -23.68
N CYS A 65 -10.82 -1.18 -23.70
CA CYS A 65 -11.89 -1.41 -22.73
C CYS A 65 -12.25 -2.89 -22.77
N CYS A 66 -11.46 -3.73 -22.09
CA CYS A 66 -11.72 -5.17 -22.02
C CYS A 66 -12.93 -5.41 -21.12
N GLU A 67 -13.93 -6.14 -21.63
CA GLU A 67 -15.11 -6.50 -20.87
C GLU A 67 -14.92 -7.88 -20.22
N ILE A 68 -15.27 -7.97 -18.97
CA ILE A 68 -15.18 -9.19 -18.15
C ILE A 68 -16.49 -9.45 -17.44
N ARG A 69 -16.81 -10.70 -17.23
CA ARG A 69 -17.94 -11.12 -16.40
C ARG A 69 -17.43 -11.79 -15.13
N ILE A 70 -17.87 -11.31 -13.97
CA ILE A 70 -17.50 -11.87 -12.67
C ILE A 70 -18.21 -13.22 -12.46
N VAL A 71 -17.44 -14.22 -12.05
CA VAL A 71 -17.92 -15.59 -11.79
C VAL A 71 -18.08 -15.85 -10.29
N SER A 72 -17.08 -15.43 -9.51
CA SER A 72 -17.11 -15.55 -8.05
C SER A 72 -16.29 -14.43 -7.42
N VAL A 73 -16.58 -14.12 -6.17
CA VAL A 73 -15.84 -13.14 -5.38
C VAL A 73 -15.49 -13.76 -4.03
N ASP A 74 -14.20 -13.76 -3.71
CA ASP A 74 -13.66 -14.11 -2.41
C ASP A 74 -13.29 -12.84 -1.66
N LYS A 75 -13.81 -12.65 -0.46
CA LYS A 75 -13.53 -11.51 0.40
C LYS A 75 -12.63 -11.91 1.56
N SER A 76 -11.47 -11.28 1.63
CA SER A 76 -10.55 -11.39 2.76
C SER A 76 -11.00 -10.48 3.89
N THR A 77 -10.96 -10.96 5.11
CA THR A 77 -11.08 -10.10 6.29
C THR A 77 -9.73 -9.43 6.53
N GLY A 78 -9.72 -8.11 6.69
CA GLY A 78 -8.51 -7.37 7.05
C GLY A 78 -7.91 -7.83 8.38
N LYS A 79 -6.70 -7.39 8.68
CA LYS A 79 -5.94 -7.82 9.88
C LYS A 79 -6.57 -7.38 11.21
N GLY A 80 -7.58 -6.50 11.20
CA GLY A 80 -8.19 -5.92 12.41
C GLY A 80 -7.33 -4.87 13.13
N TYR A 81 -6.18 -4.52 12.57
CA TYR A 81 -5.30 -3.43 12.97
C TYR A 81 -4.62 -2.83 11.73
N SER A 82 -4.21 -1.56 11.82
CA SER A 82 -3.42 -0.89 10.79
C SER A 82 -1.96 -0.81 11.20
N LEU A 83 -1.05 -1.15 10.28
CA LEU A 83 0.37 -0.85 10.39
C LEU A 83 0.67 0.32 9.45
N HIS A 84 0.99 1.46 10.04
CA HIS A 84 1.36 2.68 9.37
C HIS A 84 2.87 2.91 9.50
N ILE A 85 3.57 3.05 8.39
CA ILE A 85 4.98 3.41 8.37
C ILE A 85 5.13 4.83 7.82
N ALA A 86 5.58 5.74 8.66
CA ALA A 86 5.98 7.08 8.25
C ALA A 86 7.51 7.10 8.07
N VAL A 87 7.95 7.17 6.82
CA VAL A 87 9.36 6.92 6.46
C VAL A 87 9.94 8.05 5.62
N ALA A 88 11.14 8.50 5.98
CA ALA A 88 11.88 9.46 5.18
C ALA A 88 12.37 8.80 3.89
N PRO A 89 12.04 9.39 2.71
CA PRO A 89 12.51 8.84 1.45
C PRO A 89 14.03 8.94 1.33
N THR A 90 14.63 7.84 0.96
CA THR A 90 16.07 7.78 0.74
C THR A 90 16.50 8.65 -0.44
N LYS A 91 17.76 9.13 -0.45
CA LYS A 91 18.36 9.84 -1.57
C LYS A 91 18.21 9.06 -2.88
N ASN A 92 18.46 7.76 -2.84
CA ASN A 92 18.26 6.87 -3.98
C ASN A 92 16.80 6.43 -4.10
N ALA A 93 16.11 6.93 -5.13
CA ALA A 93 14.72 6.59 -5.40
C ALA A 93 14.45 5.08 -5.49
N ALA A 94 15.37 4.32 -6.11
CA ALA A 94 15.18 2.90 -6.29
C ALA A 94 15.15 2.11 -4.96
N ARG A 95 15.87 2.59 -3.94
CA ARG A 95 15.80 1.99 -2.59
C ARG A 95 14.46 2.25 -1.92
N PHE A 96 13.91 3.44 -2.09
CA PHE A 96 12.60 3.78 -1.57
C PHE A 96 11.49 3.02 -2.30
N GLU A 97 11.58 2.90 -3.62
CA GLU A 97 10.63 2.08 -4.40
C GLU A 97 10.70 0.60 -4.01
N TRP A 98 11.90 0.07 -3.78
CA TRP A 98 12.08 -1.29 -3.27
C TRP A 98 11.46 -1.48 -1.87
N PHE A 99 11.61 -0.49 -0.98
CA PHE A 99 10.90 -0.52 0.31
C PHE A 99 9.39 -0.59 0.12
N LEU A 100 8.80 0.25 -0.76
CA LEU A 100 7.36 0.24 -1.03
C LEU A 100 6.88 -1.11 -1.58
N GLU A 101 7.66 -1.71 -2.48
CA GLU A 101 7.40 -3.04 -3.02
C GLU A 101 7.32 -4.07 -1.89
N LYS A 102 8.34 -4.15 -1.02
CA LYS A 102 8.38 -5.12 0.08
C LYS A 102 7.34 -4.81 1.15
N ALA A 103 7.11 -3.56 1.49
CA ALA A 103 6.05 -3.15 2.41
C ALA A 103 4.66 -3.63 1.93
N THR A 104 4.39 -3.49 0.64
CA THR A 104 3.15 -3.98 0.02
C THR A 104 3.04 -5.50 0.07
N GLU A 105 4.11 -6.22 -0.25
CA GLU A 105 4.16 -7.70 -0.17
C GLU A 105 3.91 -8.20 1.27
N PHE A 106 4.42 -7.51 2.29
CA PHE A 106 4.16 -7.82 3.69
C PHE A 106 2.77 -7.39 4.17
N GLY A 107 2.05 -6.63 3.36
CA GLY A 107 0.69 -6.17 3.65
C GLY A 107 0.67 -5.08 4.71
N ILE A 108 1.53 -4.07 4.59
CA ILE A 108 1.45 -2.82 5.35
C ILE A 108 0.26 -2.03 4.82
N GLN A 109 -0.55 -1.43 5.73
CA GLN A 109 -1.79 -0.77 5.35
C GLN A 109 -1.58 0.69 4.94
N GLU A 110 -0.65 1.40 5.60
CA GLU A 110 -0.47 2.83 5.38
C GLU A 110 1.00 3.21 5.31
N ILE A 111 1.35 4.08 4.37
CA ILE A 111 2.72 4.59 4.21
C ILE A 111 2.63 6.12 4.01
N THR A 112 3.33 6.87 4.87
CA THR A 112 3.50 8.31 4.72
C THR A 112 4.96 8.63 4.46
N PRO A 113 5.32 9.16 3.27
CA PRO A 113 6.62 9.77 3.09
C PRO A 113 6.77 10.99 4.00
N VAL A 114 7.81 11.06 4.83
CA VAL A 114 8.02 12.19 5.74
C VAL A 114 9.29 12.96 5.42
N TYR A 115 9.23 14.28 5.62
CA TYR A 115 10.39 15.14 5.55
C TYR A 115 10.90 15.44 6.95
N CYS A 116 12.15 15.04 7.18
CA CYS A 116 12.90 15.26 8.41
C CYS A 116 13.96 16.35 8.22
N ASP A 117 14.54 16.85 9.29
CA ASP A 117 15.57 17.90 9.26
C ASP A 117 16.79 17.47 8.40
N HIS A 118 17.17 16.17 8.43
CA HIS A 118 18.30 15.62 7.67
C HIS A 118 17.88 14.98 6.33
N SER A 119 16.64 15.20 5.86
CA SER A 119 16.19 14.66 4.58
C SER A 119 16.89 15.31 3.40
N GLU A 120 17.65 14.53 2.63
CA GLU A 120 18.27 15.03 1.39
C GLU A 120 17.25 15.16 0.24
N ARG A 121 16.22 14.33 0.24
CA ARG A 121 15.20 14.30 -0.81
C ARG A 121 13.92 15.00 -0.36
N GLN A 122 13.60 16.11 -1.02
CA GLN A 122 12.45 16.97 -0.69
C GLN A 122 11.33 16.96 -1.74
N LYS A 123 11.46 16.16 -2.81
CA LYS A 123 10.41 16.08 -3.86
C LYS A 123 10.10 14.63 -4.19
N ILE A 124 8.86 14.26 -3.96
CA ILE A 124 8.30 12.95 -4.29
C ILE A 124 7.09 13.17 -5.19
N ARG A 125 6.90 12.24 -6.12
CA ARG A 125 5.70 12.18 -6.95
C ARG A 125 4.85 11.02 -6.48
N THR A 126 3.77 11.31 -5.78
CA THR A 126 2.87 10.32 -5.17
C THR A 126 2.34 9.35 -6.23
N GLU A 127 2.00 9.85 -7.43
CA GLU A 127 1.49 9.01 -8.53
C GLU A 127 2.50 7.91 -8.98
N ARG A 128 3.80 8.17 -8.82
CA ARG A 128 4.81 7.16 -9.11
C ARG A 128 4.85 6.08 -8.02
N LEU A 129 4.71 6.48 -6.77
CA LEU A 129 4.69 5.56 -5.63
C LEU A 129 3.46 4.66 -5.69
N GLU A 130 2.30 5.21 -6.02
CA GLU A 130 1.06 4.46 -6.23
C GLU A 130 1.22 3.37 -7.30
N LYS A 131 1.87 3.67 -8.41
CA LYS A 131 2.15 2.67 -9.45
C LYS A 131 3.04 1.53 -8.95
N VAL A 132 4.02 1.83 -8.09
CA VAL A 132 4.89 0.81 -7.49
C VAL A 132 4.08 -0.13 -6.60
N VAL A 133 3.25 0.40 -5.70
CA VAL A 133 2.47 -0.44 -4.78
C VAL A 133 1.37 -1.23 -5.50
N VAL A 134 0.76 -0.67 -6.55
CA VAL A 134 -0.19 -1.42 -7.40
C VAL A 134 0.51 -2.59 -8.10
N ALA A 135 1.69 -2.36 -8.67
CA ALA A 135 2.47 -3.42 -9.32
C ALA A 135 2.87 -4.51 -8.31
N ALA A 136 3.31 -4.13 -7.11
CA ALA A 136 3.69 -5.05 -6.04
C ALA A 136 2.48 -5.86 -5.52
N MET A 137 1.33 -5.22 -5.31
CA MET A 137 0.09 -5.90 -4.92
C MET A 137 -0.31 -6.95 -5.97
N LYS A 138 -0.28 -6.59 -7.25
CA LYS A 138 -0.61 -7.53 -8.35
C LYS A 138 0.36 -8.70 -8.40
N GLN A 139 1.67 -8.44 -8.25
CA GLN A 139 2.71 -9.45 -8.31
C GLN A 139 2.64 -10.42 -7.12
N SER A 140 2.34 -9.94 -5.93
CA SER A 140 2.18 -10.75 -4.72
C SER A 140 0.80 -11.40 -4.59
N LEU A 141 -0.11 -11.18 -5.54
CA LEU A 141 -1.50 -11.63 -5.52
C LEU A 141 -2.27 -11.10 -4.29
N GLY A 142 -1.91 -9.91 -3.83
CA GLY A 142 -2.54 -9.24 -2.69
C GLY A 142 -3.94 -8.72 -3.01
N SER A 143 -4.81 -8.74 -2.00
CA SER A 143 -6.16 -8.17 -2.10
C SER A 143 -6.29 -6.77 -1.49
N PHE A 144 -5.29 -6.32 -0.73
CA PHE A 144 -5.27 -5.00 -0.10
C PHE A 144 -4.18 -4.13 -0.70
N LEU A 145 -4.56 -2.96 -1.18
CA LEU A 145 -3.63 -1.93 -1.64
C LEU A 145 -3.28 -1.02 -0.44
N PRO A 146 -2.00 -0.81 -0.10
CA PRO A 146 -1.66 0.14 0.94
C PRO A 146 -2.02 1.57 0.52
N VAL A 147 -2.48 2.36 1.49
CA VAL A 147 -2.73 3.80 1.30
C VAL A 147 -1.39 4.53 1.31
N ILE A 148 -1.06 5.20 0.22
CA ILE A 148 0.08 6.12 0.16
C ILE A 148 -0.44 7.53 0.46
N HIS A 149 -0.07 8.06 1.61
CA HIS A 149 -0.41 9.43 1.98
C HIS A 149 0.47 10.44 1.25
N GLU A 150 -0.03 11.66 1.11
CA GLU A 150 0.78 12.78 0.63
C GLU A 150 1.98 13.00 1.55
N PRO A 151 3.14 13.37 0.98
CA PRO A 151 4.33 13.67 1.77
C PRO A 151 4.05 14.75 2.83
N ALA A 152 4.47 14.50 4.06
CA ALA A 152 4.19 15.36 5.20
C ALA A 152 5.46 15.75 5.96
N ASP A 153 5.40 16.86 6.68
CA ASP A 153 6.40 17.22 7.67
C ASP A 153 6.32 16.24 8.86
N LEU A 154 7.45 15.73 9.33
CA LEU A 154 7.51 14.77 10.44
C LEU A 154 6.81 15.29 11.68
N LYS A 155 6.96 16.59 12.01
CA LYS A 155 6.32 17.21 13.18
C LYS A 155 4.80 17.13 13.13
N LYS A 156 4.22 17.28 11.94
CA LYS A 156 2.76 17.14 11.75
C LYS A 156 2.30 15.71 11.99
N VAL A 157 3.05 14.74 11.49
CA VAL A 157 2.74 13.32 11.70
C VAL A 157 2.81 12.96 13.18
N ILE A 158 3.86 13.37 13.89
CA ILE A 158 3.98 13.16 15.33
C ILE A 158 2.78 13.79 16.08
N GLN A 159 2.46 15.05 15.80
CA GLN A 159 1.37 15.75 16.47
C GLN A 159 -0.01 15.13 16.21
N SER A 160 -0.25 14.63 15.00
CA SER A 160 -1.53 13.98 14.66
C SER A 160 -1.74 12.63 15.35
N HIS A 161 -0.67 12.00 15.85
CA HIS A 161 -0.71 10.71 16.55
C HIS A 161 -0.35 10.84 18.04
N ALA A 162 -0.29 12.07 18.57
CA ALA A 162 0.07 12.33 19.96
C ALA A 162 -0.83 11.56 20.93
N GLY A 163 -0.23 10.86 21.90
CA GLY A 163 -0.93 10.10 22.93
C GLY A 163 -1.59 8.80 22.44
N GLN A 164 -1.39 8.40 21.18
CA GLN A 164 -1.85 7.11 20.71
C GLN A 164 -0.89 5.99 21.20
N PRO A 165 -1.40 4.85 21.65
CA PRO A 165 -0.57 3.71 21.97
C PRO A 165 0.09 3.15 20.68
N ASN A 166 1.21 2.45 20.83
CA ASN A 166 1.93 1.84 19.71
C ASN A 166 2.51 2.83 18.68
N CYS A 167 2.96 3.99 19.11
CA CYS A 167 3.77 4.88 18.29
C CYS A 167 5.25 4.65 18.61
N PHE A 168 6.06 4.40 17.60
CA PHE A 168 7.47 4.07 17.75
C PHE A 168 8.32 4.91 16.81
N ILE A 169 9.50 5.31 17.29
CA ILE A 169 10.53 5.96 16.49
C ILE A 169 11.78 5.09 16.46
N ALA A 170 12.30 4.80 15.27
CA ALA A 170 13.50 4.02 15.08
C ALA A 170 14.70 4.96 14.85
N TRP A 171 15.58 5.09 15.84
CA TRP A 171 16.81 5.90 15.72
C TRP A 171 18.00 5.17 16.33
N VAL A 172 19.22 5.57 15.96
CA VAL A 172 20.46 5.01 16.50
C VAL A 172 20.77 5.64 17.84
N ASP A 173 21.03 4.79 18.87
CA ASP A 173 21.42 5.19 20.22
C ASP A 173 22.27 4.09 20.84
N ASP A 174 23.23 4.46 21.69
CA ASP A 174 24.12 3.53 22.38
C ASP A 174 23.48 2.86 23.63
N GLY A 175 22.28 3.29 24.01
CA GLY A 175 21.56 2.77 25.18
C GLY A 175 20.82 1.44 24.92
N PRO A 176 20.52 0.67 25.98
CA PRO A 176 19.71 -0.53 25.86
C PRO A 176 18.29 -0.17 25.41
N ARG A 177 17.79 -0.87 24.41
CA ARG A 177 16.42 -0.69 23.89
C ARG A 177 15.63 -1.99 23.97
N PRO A 178 14.35 -1.94 24.33
CA PRO A 178 13.51 -3.12 24.24
C PRO A 178 13.32 -3.50 22.77
N HIS A 179 13.14 -4.79 22.52
CA HIS A 179 12.78 -5.23 21.19
C HIS A 179 11.33 -4.79 20.88
N LEU A 180 11.08 -4.30 19.66
CA LEU A 180 9.75 -3.77 19.27
C LEU A 180 8.61 -4.74 19.59
N LYS A 181 8.79 -6.06 19.38
CA LYS A 181 7.81 -7.10 19.71
C LYS A 181 7.42 -7.17 21.19
N ASP A 182 8.30 -6.69 22.10
CA ASP A 182 8.07 -6.78 23.55
C ASP A 182 7.31 -5.56 24.10
N VAL A 183 7.25 -4.47 23.31
CA VAL A 183 6.57 -3.21 23.69
C VAL A 183 5.34 -2.92 22.83
N CYS A 184 5.22 -3.56 21.67
CA CYS A 184 4.06 -3.40 20.79
C CYS A 184 2.85 -4.15 21.40
N ILE A 185 1.72 -3.46 21.51
CA ILE A 185 0.45 -4.04 22.00
C ILE A 185 -0.21 -4.78 20.85
N PRO A 186 -0.38 -6.12 20.92
CA PRO A 186 -0.98 -6.89 19.84
C PRO A 186 -2.42 -6.48 19.51
N GLY A 187 -2.77 -6.50 18.21
CA GLY A 187 -4.13 -6.22 17.74
C GLY A 187 -4.54 -4.75 17.82
N LYS A 188 -3.61 -3.85 18.05
CA LYS A 188 -3.81 -2.39 17.99
C LYS A 188 -3.07 -1.80 16.82
N ASP A 189 -3.56 -0.65 16.35
CA ASP A 189 -2.89 0.11 15.30
C ASP A 189 -1.48 0.50 15.74
N VAL A 190 -0.55 0.54 14.78
CA VAL A 190 0.86 0.79 15.02
C VAL A 190 1.34 1.88 14.06
N LEU A 191 2.03 2.89 14.59
CA LEU A 191 2.81 3.84 13.80
C LEU A 191 4.30 3.60 14.06
N VAL A 192 5.08 3.49 12.99
CA VAL A 192 6.55 3.43 13.06
C VAL A 192 7.13 4.59 12.26
N LEU A 193 7.94 5.41 12.91
CA LEU A 193 8.72 6.48 12.29
C LEU A 193 10.11 5.96 11.91
N ILE A 194 10.50 6.13 10.65
CA ILE A 194 11.81 5.71 10.11
C ILE A 194 12.48 6.93 9.49
N GLY A 195 13.65 7.30 10.00
CA GLY A 195 14.42 8.47 9.59
C GLY A 195 15.14 8.32 8.25
N PRO A 196 15.76 9.41 7.77
CA PRO A 196 16.64 9.41 6.61
C PRO A 196 18.01 8.76 6.93
N GLU A 197 18.89 8.67 5.94
CA GLU A 197 20.25 8.12 6.11
C GLU A 197 21.08 8.86 7.20
N GLY A 198 20.79 10.15 7.44
CA GLY A 198 21.44 10.95 8.48
C GLY A 198 20.76 10.90 9.85
N ASP A 199 19.82 9.96 10.03
CA ASP A 199 18.98 9.82 11.23
C ASP A 199 18.10 11.05 11.52
N PHE A 200 17.30 10.99 12.57
CA PHE A 200 16.51 12.12 13.09
C PHE A 200 17.40 13.12 13.84
N SER A 201 17.02 14.40 13.81
CA SER A 201 17.67 15.39 14.64
C SER A 201 17.31 15.19 16.13
N PRO A 202 18.16 15.66 17.08
CA PRO A 202 17.84 15.59 18.50
C PRO A 202 16.50 16.27 18.86
N ALA A 203 16.12 17.32 18.12
CA ALA A 203 14.86 18.01 18.32
C ALA A 203 13.65 17.17 17.87
N GLU A 204 13.78 16.43 16.77
CA GLU A 204 12.75 15.52 16.28
C GLU A 204 12.56 14.32 17.21
N ILE A 205 13.66 13.73 17.70
CA ILE A 205 13.62 12.65 18.71
C ILE A 205 12.91 13.12 19.96
N THR A 206 13.33 14.30 20.50
CA THR A 206 12.71 14.88 21.70
C THR A 206 11.22 15.14 21.48
N LEU A 207 10.83 15.66 20.32
CA LEU A 207 9.44 15.88 19.98
C LEU A 207 8.63 14.58 19.96
N ALA A 208 9.16 13.52 19.34
CA ALA A 208 8.51 12.22 19.30
C ALA A 208 8.32 11.64 20.71
N LEU A 209 9.36 11.62 21.53
CA LEU A 209 9.31 11.09 22.89
C LEU A 209 8.35 11.87 23.82
N ASN A 210 8.17 13.20 23.60
CA ASN A 210 7.24 14.02 24.36
C ASN A 210 5.78 13.84 23.94
N ASN A 211 5.51 13.23 22.80
CA ASN A 211 4.15 13.01 22.29
C ASN A 211 3.66 11.55 22.47
N GLY A 212 4.48 10.65 23.01
CA GLY A 212 4.13 9.27 23.37
C GLY A 212 4.79 8.23 22.51
#